data_221a1fb95b83e3b5056626c662ea29cb
#
_entry.id   221a1fb95b83e3b5056626c662ea29cb
#
_cell.length_a   1.000
_cell.length_b   1.000
_cell.length_c   1.000
_cell.angle_alpha   90.00
_cell.angle_beta   90.00
_cell.angle_gamma   90.00
#
_symmetry.space_group_name_H-M   'P 1'
#
loop_
_entity.id
_entity.type
_entity.pdbx_description
1 polymer ?
#
loop_
_entity_poly.entity_id
_entity_poly.type
_entity_poly.pdbx_seq_one_letter_code
_entity_poly.pdbx_strand_id
1 'polypeptide(L)'
;WESSDTQEEKDRQLGAWVTIQRGHAVANGLPVISVNRTGHEPDPSGQTGGIRFWGNSFVAGPQGELLTVFPNDEEEVRVIEIDKTRGENVRRWWPFLRDRRIDAYDNITRRFID
;
A
#
# COMPACT_ATOMS: atom_id res chain seq x y z
N TRP A 1 -13.57 -2.10 -6.71
CA TRP A 1 -14.15 -3.24 -7.43
C TRP A 1 -15.29 -2.78 -8.32
N GLU A 2 -15.38 -3.36 -9.49
CA GLU A 2 -16.57 -3.28 -10.32
C GLU A 2 -17.58 -4.38 -9.93
N SER A 3 -18.84 -4.15 -10.28
CA SER A 3 -19.91 -5.15 -9.98
C SER A 3 -19.70 -6.49 -10.69
N SER A 4 -19.00 -6.48 -11.83
CA SER A 4 -18.68 -7.66 -12.64
C SER A 4 -17.48 -8.46 -12.13
N ASP A 5 -16.68 -7.92 -11.21
CA ASP A 5 -15.51 -8.62 -10.68
C ASP A 5 -15.91 -9.87 -9.90
N THR A 6 -15.24 -10.99 -10.18
CA THR A 6 -15.36 -12.20 -9.37
C THR A 6 -14.77 -11.98 -7.98
N GLN A 7 -15.16 -12.80 -7.00
CA GLN A 7 -14.56 -12.73 -5.66
C GLN A 7 -13.04 -12.96 -5.71
N GLU A 8 -12.60 -13.90 -6.54
CA GLU A 8 -11.17 -14.17 -6.72
C GLU A 8 -10.41 -12.94 -7.27
N GLU A 9 -11.00 -12.20 -8.20
CA GLU A 9 -10.39 -10.97 -8.74
C GLU A 9 -10.37 -9.86 -7.68
N LYS A 10 -11.42 -9.72 -6.90
CA LYS A 10 -11.47 -8.78 -5.78
C LYS A 10 -10.36 -9.03 -4.75
N ASP A 11 -10.16 -10.30 -4.41
CA ASP A 11 -9.11 -10.71 -3.46
C ASP A 11 -7.71 -10.45 -4.03
N ARG A 12 -7.49 -10.66 -5.33
CA ARG A 12 -6.23 -10.33 -6.01
C ARG A 12 -5.94 -8.83 -6.00
N GLN A 13 -6.93 -8.01 -6.33
CA GLN A 13 -6.77 -6.55 -6.36
C GLN A 13 -6.44 -6.01 -4.97
N LEU A 14 -7.17 -6.40 -3.95
CA LEU A 14 -6.89 -6.01 -2.57
C LEU A 14 -5.52 -6.51 -2.11
N GLY A 15 -5.21 -7.77 -2.37
CA GLY A 15 -3.92 -8.37 -2.03
C GLY A 15 -2.75 -7.64 -2.69
N ALA A 16 -2.86 -7.29 -3.96
CA ALA A 16 -1.84 -6.54 -4.69
C ALA A 16 -1.65 -5.13 -4.10
N TRP A 17 -2.74 -4.42 -3.81
CA TRP A 17 -2.72 -3.09 -3.24
C TRP A 17 -2.05 -3.06 -1.84
N VAL A 18 -2.38 -4.00 -0.97
CA VAL A 18 -1.77 -4.14 0.35
C VAL A 18 -0.29 -4.51 0.25
N THR A 19 0.02 -5.48 -0.63
CA THR A 19 1.38 -6.03 -0.77
C THR A 19 2.37 -4.96 -1.23
N ILE A 20 2.03 -4.16 -2.26
CA ILE A 20 2.95 -3.15 -2.77
C ILE A 20 3.26 -2.08 -1.73
N GLN A 21 2.29 -1.64 -0.95
CA GLN A 21 2.48 -0.63 0.07
C GLN A 21 3.29 -1.14 1.26
N ARG A 22 3.06 -2.40 1.68
CA ARG A 22 3.92 -3.07 2.66
C ARG A 22 5.34 -3.25 2.11
N GLY A 23 5.48 -3.53 0.81
CA GLY A 23 6.78 -3.58 0.13
C GLY A 23 7.52 -2.24 0.22
N HIS A 24 6.84 -1.12 0.06
CA HIS A 24 7.43 0.21 0.25
C HIS A 24 7.87 0.45 1.70
N ALA A 25 7.11 -0.01 2.69
CA ALA A 25 7.53 0.08 4.09
C ALA A 25 8.86 -0.67 4.32
N VAL A 26 8.96 -1.89 3.83
CA VAL A 26 10.17 -2.73 3.95
C VAL A 26 11.34 -2.11 3.19
N ALA A 27 11.15 -1.75 1.92
CA ALA A 27 12.22 -1.24 1.06
C ALA A 27 12.84 0.06 1.58
N ASN A 28 12.08 0.87 2.31
CA ASN A 28 12.54 2.15 2.85
C ASN A 28 12.80 2.12 4.37
N GLY A 29 12.45 1.04 5.05
CA GLY A 29 12.56 0.93 6.51
C GLY A 29 11.75 2.00 7.25
N LEU A 30 10.55 2.31 6.73
CA LEU A 30 9.66 3.37 7.23
C LEU A 30 8.26 2.82 7.49
N PRO A 31 7.54 3.35 8.50
CA PRO A 31 6.10 3.09 8.60
C PRO A 31 5.37 3.65 7.38
N VAL A 32 4.36 2.92 6.91
CA VAL A 32 3.46 3.37 5.83
C VAL A 32 2.05 3.44 6.37
N ILE A 33 1.41 4.59 6.19
CA ILE A 33 0.01 4.82 6.53
C ILE A 33 -0.77 4.90 5.23
N SER A 34 -1.64 3.93 5.00
CA SER A 34 -2.44 3.83 3.79
C SER A 34 -3.89 4.10 4.14
N VAL A 35 -4.43 5.19 3.59
CA VAL A 35 -5.83 5.58 3.76
C VAL A 35 -6.57 5.33 2.46
N ASN A 36 -7.66 4.61 2.54
CA ASN A 36 -8.51 4.30 1.41
C ASN A 36 -9.97 4.69 1.67
N ARG A 37 -10.71 4.87 0.60
CA ARG A 37 -12.15 5.12 0.62
C ARG A 37 -12.90 3.83 0.93
N THR A 38 -14.09 3.99 1.49
CA THR A 38 -15.07 2.92 1.72
C THR A 38 -16.40 3.30 1.08
N GLY A 39 -17.28 2.35 0.89
CA GLY A 39 -18.60 2.56 0.35
C GLY A 39 -18.72 2.30 -1.16
N HIS A 40 -19.81 2.78 -1.73
CA HIS A 40 -20.17 2.60 -3.15
C HIS A 40 -20.48 3.93 -3.80
N GLU A 41 -19.91 4.16 -4.96
CA GLU A 41 -20.26 5.32 -5.81
C GLU A 41 -20.96 4.83 -7.07
N PRO A 42 -22.21 5.22 -7.28
CA PRO A 42 -22.94 4.86 -8.49
C PRO A 42 -22.35 5.55 -9.71
N ASP A 43 -22.40 4.90 -10.86
CA ASP A 43 -22.04 5.51 -12.14
C ASP A 43 -23.13 6.52 -12.55
N PRO A 44 -22.82 7.82 -12.66
CA PRO A 44 -23.82 8.83 -13.04
C PRO A 44 -24.32 8.66 -14.48
N SER A 45 -23.60 7.96 -15.34
CA SER A 45 -24.03 7.65 -16.72
C SER A 45 -25.03 6.49 -16.77
N GLY A 46 -25.12 5.67 -15.72
CA GLY A 46 -25.96 4.47 -15.65
C GLY A 46 -25.51 3.32 -16.55
N GLN A 47 -24.30 3.40 -17.13
CA GLN A 47 -23.77 2.36 -18.02
C GLN A 47 -23.19 1.18 -17.24
N THR A 48 -22.73 1.43 -16.02
CA THR A 48 -22.15 0.42 -15.13
C THR A 48 -22.84 0.43 -13.76
N GLY A 49 -22.54 -0.57 -12.92
CA GLY A 49 -23.01 -0.61 -11.53
C GLY A 49 -22.29 0.36 -10.60
N GLY A 50 -21.36 1.17 -11.11
CA GLY A 50 -20.50 2.02 -10.30
C GLY A 50 -19.32 1.28 -9.69
N ILE A 51 -18.65 1.93 -8.73
CA ILE A 51 -17.43 1.43 -8.10
C ILE A 51 -17.67 1.24 -6.61
N ARG A 52 -17.33 0.07 -6.11
CA ARG A 52 -17.26 -0.19 -4.66
C ARG A 52 -15.81 -0.09 -4.20
N PHE A 53 -15.56 0.75 -3.22
CA PHE A 53 -14.27 0.88 -2.58
C PHE A 53 -14.13 -0.19 -1.48
N TRP A 54 -12.94 -0.77 -1.36
CA TRP A 54 -12.70 -1.88 -0.44
C TRP A 54 -12.20 -1.46 0.94
N GLY A 55 -12.15 -0.16 1.24
CA GLY A 55 -11.65 0.29 2.54
C GLY A 55 -10.27 -0.28 2.84
N ASN A 56 -10.18 -1.08 3.88
CA ASN A 56 -8.95 -1.73 4.31
C ASN A 56 -7.77 -0.76 4.47
N SER A 57 -8.04 0.47 4.93
CA SER A 57 -6.98 1.37 5.38
C SER A 57 -6.12 0.67 6.41
N PHE A 58 -4.81 0.91 6.40
CA PHE A 58 -3.93 0.23 7.34
C PHE A 58 -2.70 1.05 7.68
N VAL A 59 -2.03 0.64 8.75
CA VAL A 59 -0.70 1.12 9.12
C VAL A 59 0.24 -0.07 9.15
N ALA A 60 1.31 0.02 8.36
CA ALA A 60 2.40 -0.95 8.37
C ALA A 60 3.62 -0.36 9.09
N GLY A 61 4.29 -1.18 9.86
CA GLY A 61 5.58 -0.85 10.46
C GLY A 61 6.74 -0.99 9.45
N PRO A 62 7.97 -0.64 9.85
CA PRO A 62 9.12 -0.52 8.95
C PRO A 62 9.62 -1.85 8.35
N GLN A 63 9.11 -2.98 8.80
CA GLN A 63 9.36 -4.30 8.22
C GLN A 63 8.09 -4.89 7.57
N GLY A 64 7.10 -4.04 7.27
CA GLY A 64 5.87 -4.42 6.60
C GLY A 64 4.86 -5.12 7.51
N GLU A 65 5.13 -5.22 8.82
CA GLU A 65 4.18 -5.73 9.80
C GLU A 65 2.93 -4.85 9.89
N LEU A 66 1.76 -5.44 9.94
CA LEU A 66 0.51 -4.68 10.08
C LEU A 66 0.29 -4.30 11.54
N LEU A 67 0.37 -3.01 11.85
CA LEU A 67 0.10 -2.46 13.18
C LEU A 67 -1.40 -2.32 13.44
N THR A 68 -2.15 -1.98 12.39
CA THR A 68 -3.62 -1.98 12.39
C THR A 68 -4.16 -2.13 10.98
N VAL A 69 -5.37 -2.69 10.89
CA VAL A 69 -6.16 -2.75 9.65
C VAL A 69 -7.57 -2.28 10.00
N PHE A 70 -8.10 -1.41 9.17
CA PHE A 70 -9.47 -0.90 9.29
C PHE A 70 -10.45 -1.82 8.54
N PRO A 71 -11.74 -1.80 8.90
CA PRO A 71 -12.75 -2.54 8.17
C PRO A 71 -12.86 -2.07 6.72
N ASN A 72 -13.54 -2.88 5.91
CA ASN A 72 -13.72 -2.59 4.49
C ASN A 72 -15.00 -1.81 4.14
N ASP A 73 -15.92 -1.70 5.07
CA ASP A 73 -17.29 -1.22 4.86
C ASP A 73 -17.75 -0.14 5.86
N GLU A 74 -16.87 0.27 6.78
CA GLU A 74 -17.16 1.27 7.80
C GLU A 74 -16.17 2.43 7.76
N GLU A 75 -16.67 3.62 8.06
CA GLU A 75 -15.83 4.79 8.35
C GLU A 75 -15.37 4.73 9.80
N GLU A 76 -14.07 4.89 10.02
CA GLU A 76 -13.49 4.79 11.36
C GLU A 76 -12.32 5.76 11.53
N VAL A 77 -12.11 6.19 12.78
CA VAL A 77 -10.94 6.98 13.21
C VAL A 77 -10.20 6.21 14.30
N ARG A 78 -8.90 6.04 14.12
CA ARG A 78 -8.00 5.42 15.12
C ARG A 78 -6.78 6.27 15.36
N VAL A 79 -6.29 6.23 16.60
CA VAL A 79 -4.99 6.76 16.97
C VAL A 79 -4.02 5.58 17.08
N ILE A 80 -2.93 5.63 16.31
CA ILE A 80 -1.95 4.55 16.24
C ILE A 80 -0.60 5.10 16.72
N GLU A 81 0.00 4.42 17.68
CA GLU A 81 1.36 4.73 18.11
C GLU A 81 2.38 4.23 17.10
N ILE A 82 3.29 5.09 16.69
CA ILE A 82 4.41 4.78 15.80
C ILE A 82 5.72 4.89 16.56
N ASP A 83 6.40 3.76 16.77
CA ASP A 83 7.73 3.73 17.37
C ASP A 83 8.79 4.17 16.35
N LYS A 84 9.23 5.43 16.49
CA LYS A 84 10.27 6.02 15.65
C LYS A 84 11.63 5.36 15.87
N THR A 85 11.92 4.90 17.10
CA THR A 85 13.18 4.21 17.44
C THR A 85 13.30 2.90 16.69
N ARG A 86 12.19 2.15 16.58
CA ARG A 86 12.16 0.92 15.80
C ARG A 86 12.48 1.19 14.32
N GLY A 87 11.89 2.21 13.72
CA GLY A 87 12.17 2.59 12.34
C GLY A 87 13.65 2.94 12.11
N GLU A 88 14.23 3.70 13.03
CA GLU A 88 15.66 4.04 12.97
C GLU A 88 16.55 2.79 13.10
N ASN A 89 16.22 1.87 14.00
CA ASN A 89 16.97 0.63 14.16
C ASN A 89 16.89 -0.25 12.90
N VAL A 90 15.71 -0.40 12.30
CA VAL A 90 15.54 -1.17 11.07
C VAL A 90 16.40 -0.61 9.94
N ARG A 91 16.43 0.71 9.74
CA ARG A 91 17.28 1.36 8.72
C ARG A 91 18.77 1.17 8.98
N ARG A 92 19.18 1.03 10.22
CA ARG A 92 20.58 0.72 10.57
C ARG A 92 20.93 -0.73 10.32
N TRP A 93 20.02 -1.66 10.59
CA TRP A 93 20.23 -3.09 10.34
C TRP A 93 20.16 -3.42 8.86
N TRP A 94 19.23 -2.78 8.13
CA TRP A 94 19.02 -2.95 6.70
C TRP A 94 19.15 -1.61 5.96
N PRO A 95 20.36 -1.16 5.71
CA PRO A 95 20.60 0.17 5.14
C PRO A 95 20.43 0.18 3.61
N PHE A 96 19.30 -0.28 3.10
CA PHE A 96 19.03 -0.45 1.67
C PHE A 96 19.29 0.81 0.84
N LEU A 97 18.95 2.00 1.38
CA LEU A 97 19.16 3.26 0.68
C LEU A 97 20.65 3.58 0.49
N ARG A 98 21.49 3.26 1.49
CA ARG A 98 22.94 3.42 1.41
C ARG A 98 23.58 2.39 0.47
N ASP A 99 23.10 1.16 0.51
CA ASP A 99 23.71 0.03 -0.18
C ASP A 99 23.24 -0.12 -1.64
N ARG A 100 22.56 0.93 -2.18
CA ARG A 100 22.16 0.93 -3.59
C ARG A 100 23.36 0.91 -4.52
N ARG A 101 23.23 0.14 -5.57
CA ARG A 101 24.23 0.06 -6.67
C ARG A 101 24.04 1.27 -7.61
N ILE A 102 24.39 2.45 -7.13
CA ILE A 102 24.25 3.70 -7.91
C ILE A 102 25.02 3.68 -9.24
N ASP A 103 26.09 2.90 -9.30
CA ASP A 103 26.87 2.62 -10.50
C ASP A 103 26.12 1.85 -11.59
N ALA A 104 25.01 1.16 -11.22
CA ALA A 104 24.21 0.35 -12.13
C ALA A 104 22.91 1.05 -12.60
N TYR A 105 22.67 2.32 -12.20
CA TYR A 105 21.39 2.98 -12.45
C TYR A 105 21.37 3.97 -13.61
N ASP A 106 22.46 4.12 -14.35
CA ASP A 106 22.59 5.12 -15.42
C ASP A 106 21.45 5.07 -16.45
N ASN A 107 20.96 3.86 -16.75
CA ASN A 107 19.91 3.65 -17.73
C ASN A 107 18.48 3.77 -17.19
N ILE A 108 18.30 3.93 -15.86
CA ILE A 108 16.95 3.97 -15.25
C ILE A 108 16.11 5.17 -15.74
N THR A 109 16.77 6.22 -16.18
CA THR A 109 16.13 7.43 -16.72
C THR A 109 15.77 7.31 -18.21
N ARG A 110 16.19 6.24 -18.87
CA ARG A 110 15.92 5.98 -20.28
C ARG A 110 14.68 5.11 -20.44
N ARG A 111 13.84 5.44 -21.42
CA ARG A 111 12.66 4.63 -21.72
C ARG A 111 13.04 3.32 -22.42
N PHE A 112 14.09 3.34 -23.24
CA PHE A 112 14.61 2.19 -23.97
C PHE A 112 16.12 2.11 -23.74
N ILE A 113 16.63 0.90 -23.59
CA ILE A 113 18.05 0.58 -23.46
C ILE A 113 18.39 -0.23 -24.71
N ASP A 114 18.83 0.46 -25.75
CA ASP A 114 19.27 -0.12 -27.01
C ASP A 114 20.80 -0.31 -26.97
#